data_4d7bc70b4c2beab954e5d32225fd7b42
#
_entry.id   4d7bc70b4c2beab954e5d32225fd7b42
#
_cell.length_a   1.000
_cell.length_b   1.000
_cell.length_c   1.000
_cell.angle_alpha   90.00
_cell.angle_beta   90.00
_cell.angle_gamma   90.00
#
_symmetry.space_group_name_H-M   'P 1'
#
loop_
_entity.id
_entity.type
_entity.pdbx_description
1 polymer ?
#
loop_
_entity_poly.entity_id
_entity_poly.type
_entity_poly.pdbx_seq_one_letter_code
_entity_poly.pdbx_strand_id
1 'polypeptide(L)'
;MMLGPAARRALASVNASSSARRCLSAAAPGGGDSPLNAPLTATDPDLCDLIERERARQRSSLVLIASENFASRSVLDALGSVLSNKYSEGYPGARYYGGNENIDKIELLCQRRALEAFDLDPAEWGVNVQSLSGSPANFQAYTALLEPHDRILSLDLPHGGHLS
;
A
#
# COMPACT_ATOMS: atom_id res chain seq x y z
N MET A 1 18.69 28.65 18.06
CA MET A 1 18.46 29.79 17.17
C MET A 1 16.98 30.04 17.10
N MET A 2 16.46 31.04 17.81
CA MET A 2 15.00 31.32 17.87
C MET A 2 14.62 32.16 16.64
N LEU A 3 13.66 31.65 15.87
CA LEU A 3 13.08 32.40 14.75
C LEU A 3 12.18 33.51 15.30
N GLY A 4 12.34 34.73 14.84
CA GLY A 4 11.59 35.90 15.27
C GLY A 4 10.13 35.90 14.82
N PRO A 5 9.28 36.79 15.40
CA PRO A 5 7.80 36.74 15.19
C PRO A 5 7.36 36.94 13.74
N ALA A 6 8.13 37.56 12.89
CA ALA A 6 7.84 37.78 11.47
C ALA A 6 7.90 36.49 10.65
N ALA A 7 8.80 35.55 10.99
CA ALA A 7 8.92 34.26 10.31
C ALA A 7 7.76 33.32 10.66
N ARG A 8 7.16 33.45 11.85
CA ARG A 8 5.98 32.69 12.26
C ARG A 8 4.70 33.15 11.56
N ARG A 9 4.59 34.44 11.18
CA ARG A 9 3.43 34.95 10.43
C ARG A 9 3.46 34.55 8.94
N ALA A 10 4.63 34.47 8.33
CA ALA A 10 4.76 34.06 6.93
C ALA A 10 4.42 32.57 6.72
N LEU A 11 4.70 31.70 7.69
CA LEU A 11 4.31 30.29 7.66
C LEU A 11 2.82 30.06 7.92
N ALA A 12 2.15 30.96 8.65
CA ALA A 12 0.72 30.84 8.94
C ALA A 12 -0.19 31.33 7.78
N SER A 13 0.29 32.23 6.91
CA SER A 13 -0.53 32.77 5.82
C SER A 13 -0.52 31.93 4.54
N VAL A 14 0.38 30.96 4.40
CA VAL A 14 0.44 30.08 3.22
C VAL A 14 -0.52 28.89 3.34
N ASN A 15 -1.06 28.61 4.53
CA ASN A 15 -1.82 27.39 4.80
C ASN A 15 -3.35 27.50 4.72
N ALA A 16 -3.93 28.69 4.51
CA ALA A 16 -5.37 28.84 4.67
C ALA A 16 -6.20 28.78 3.36
N SER A 17 -5.58 28.76 2.18
CA SER A 17 -6.36 28.86 0.92
C SER A 17 -6.19 27.73 -0.10
N SER A 18 -5.38 26.70 0.18
CA SER A 18 -5.14 25.62 -0.79
C SER A 18 -5.50 24.21 -0.30
N SER A 19 -5.92 24.04 0.97
CA SER A 19 -6.18 22.73 1.55
C SER A 19 -7.43 22.03 1.00
N ALA A 20 -8.40 22.80 0.51
CA ALA A 20 -9.68 22.25 0.02
C ALA A 20 -9.62 21.60 -1.37
N ARG A 21 -8.49 21.55 -2.06
CA ARG A 21 -8.43 21.13 -3.46
C ARG A 21 -7.58 19.90 -3.78
N ARG A 22 -7.13 19.11 -2.82
CA ARG A 22 -6.24 17.98 -3.10
C ARG A 22 -6.56 16.68 -2.40
N CYS A 23 -7.79 16.42 -2.04
CA CYS A 23 -8.20 15.04 -1.90
C CYS A 23 -8.28 14.43 -3.31
N LEU A 24 -7.31 13.61 -3.65
CA LEU A 24 -7.10 13.12 -5.00
C LEU A 24 -8.12 12.03 -5.31
N SER A 25 -9.25 12.43 -5.86
CA SER A 25 -10.05 11.55 -6.69
C SER A 25 -9.53 11.68 -8.12
N ALA A 26 -8.86 10.69 -8.65
CA ALA A 26 -8.85 10.46 -10.07
C ALA A 26 -10.29 10.08 -10.44
N ALA A 27 -11.07 11.03 -10.96
CA ALA A 27 -12.39 10.74 -11.50
C ALA A 27 -12.23 9.67 -12.58
N ALA A 28 -12.93 8.54 -12.41
CA ALA A 28 -13.03 7.55 -13.48
C ALA A 28 -13.67 8.24 -14.69
N PRO A 29 -13.09 8.16 -15.89
CA PRO A 29 -13.69 8.76 -17.07
C PRO A 29 -15.03 8.08 -17.37
N GLY A 30 -16.13 8.84 -17.37
CA GLY A 30 -17.43 8.41 -17.92
C GLY A 30 -18.54 8.11 -16.91
N GLY A 31 -18.43 8.49 -15.66
CA GLY A 31 -19.53 8.34 -14.70
C GLY A 31 -20.39 9.61 -14.62
N GLY A 32 -21.68 9.49 -14.99
CA GLY A 32 -22.69 10.51 -14.70
C GLY A 32 -22.89 10.72 -13.19
N ASP A 33 -23.88 11.52 -12.78
CA ASP A 33 -24.21 11.95 -11.41
C ASP A 33 -24.53 10.81 -10.39
N SER A 34 -23.84 9.67 -10.49
CA SER A 34 -24.01 8.58 -9.52
C SER A 34 -23.33 8.93 -8.19
N PRO A 35 -24.00 8.74 -7.05
CA PRO A 35 -23.39 8.91 -5.72
C PRO A 35 -22.11 8.08 -5.52
N LEU A 36 -21.98 6.97 -6.26
CA LEU A 36 -20.77 6.12 -6.23
C LEU A 36 -19.52 6.80 -6.81
N ASN A 37 -19.70 7.86 -7.60
CA ASN A 37 -18.60 8.62 -8.20
C ASN A 37 -18.24 9.88 -7.42
N ALA A 38 -18.98 10.18 -6.35
CA ALA A 38 -18.70 11.35 -5.53
C ALA A 38 -17.33 11.23 -4.85
N PRO A 39 -16.51 12.28 -4.85
CA PRO A 39 -15.21 12.27 -4.19
C PRO A 39 -15.36 12.22 -2.67
N LEU A 40 -14.34 11.71 -1.96
CA LEU A 40 -14.32 11.65 -0.50
C LEU A 40 -14.63 13.02 0.15
N THR A 41 -14.16 14.10 -0.44
CA THR A 41 -14.44 15.47 0.02
C THR A 41 -15.93 15.82 0.09
N ALA A 42 -16.76 15.16 -0.72
CA ALA A 42 -18.20 15.38 -0.73
C ALA A 42 -18.97 14.35 0.10
N THR A 43 -18.44 13.13 0.22
CA THR A 43 -19.10 12.02 0.93
C THR A 43 -18.74 11.95 2.41
N ASP A 44 -17.49 12.28 2.74
CA ASP A 44 -16.97 12.26 4.12
C ASP A 44 -15.89 13.35 4.29
N PRO A 45 -16.31 14.61 4.48
CA PRO A 45 -15.38 15.71 4.66
C PRO A 45 -14.54 15.60 5.94
N ASP A 46 -15.08 14.98 6.99
CA ASP A 46 -14.36 14.82 8.26
C ASP A 46 -13.17 13.86 8.10
N LEU A 47 -13.38 12.73 7.44
CA LEU A 47 -12.29 11.81 7.12
C LEU A 47 -11.26 12.46 6.18
N CYS A 48 -11.73 13.24 5.20
CA CYS A 48 -10.84 13.95 4.30
C CYS A 48 -9.91 14.92 5.06
N ASP A 49 -10.46 15.68 6.03
CA ASP A 49 -9.67 16.59 6.87
C ASP A 49 -8.64 15.83 7.73
N LEU A 50 -8.99 14.70 8.30
CA LEU A 50 -8.07 13.85 9.04
C LEU A 50 -6.91 13.34 8.17
N ILE A 51 -7.19 12.93 6.93
CA ILE A 51 -6.17 12.51 5.98
C ILE A 51 -5.21 13.67 5.64
N GLU A 52 -5.73 14.88 5.44
CA GLU A 52 -4.89 16.05 5.19
C GLU A 52 -4.04 16.43 6.40
N ARG A 53 -4.56 16.32 7.62
CA ARG A 53 -3.79 16.51 8.86
C ARG A 53 -2.68 15.47 8.99
N GLU A 54 -2.94 14.20 8.70
CA GLU A 54 -1.92 13.16 8.72
C GLU A 54 -0.86 13.39 7.63
N ARG A 55 -1.25 13.81 6.45
CA ARG A 55 -0.31 14.20 5.39
C ARG A 55 0.61 15.36 5.84
N ALA A 56 0.03 16.36 6.51
CA ALA A 56 0.80 17.47 7.07
C ALA A 56 1.76 16.99 8.16
N ARG A 57 1.31 16.10 9.05
CA ARG A 57 2.14 15.49 10.08
C ARG A 57 3.35 14.78 9.48
N GLN A 58 3.13 13.90 8.50
CA GLN A 58 4.21 13.16 7.85
C GLN A 58 5.24 14.07 7.17
N ARG A 59 4.82 15.21 6.60
CA ARG A 59 5.72 16.18 5.98
C ARG A 59 6.53 17.00 6.99
N SER A 60 6.00 17.24 8.17
CA SER A 60 6.61 18.08 9.19
C SER A 60 7.41 17.31 10.24
N SER A 61 7.32 15.98 10.24
CA SER A 61 7.94 15.12 11.24
C SER A 61 9.11 14.32 10.66
N LEU A 62 10.09 14.03 11.50
CA LEU A 62 11.12 13.03 11.23
C LEU A 62 10.62 11.68 11.75
N VAL A 63 10.48 10.73 10.84
CA VAL A 63 10.07 9.37 11.19
C VAL A 63 11.31 8.53 11.45
N LEU A 64 11.46 8.05 12.69
CA LEU A 64 12.60 7.21 13.12
C LEU A 64 12.19 5.73 13.28
N ILE A 65 11.01 5.34 12.85
CA ILE A 65 10.56 3.95 12.82
C ILE A 65 11.08 3.34 11.52
N ALA A 66 12.06 2.44 11.62
CA ALA A 66 12.77 1.89 10.46
C ALA A 66 11.87 1.08 9.50
N SER A 67 10.75 0.57 9.99
CA SER A 67 9.78 -0.20 9.20
C SER A 67 8.76 0.66 8.44
N GLU A 68 8.70 1.96 8.69
CA GLU A 68 7.83 2.86 7.93
C GLU A 68 8.47 3.28 6.61
N ASN A 69 7.65 3.30 5.54
CA ASN A 69 8.05 3.76 4.22
C ASN A 69 6.95 4.62 3.58
N PHE A 70 7.35 5.59 2.78
CA PHE A 70 6.41 6.44 2.05
C PHE A 70 6.03 5.78 0.73
N ALA A 71 4.74 5.40 0.62
CA ALA A 71 4.22 4.85 -0.63
C ALA A 71 4.22 5.90 -1.74
N SER A 72 4.66 5.50 -2.93
CA SER A 72 4.59 6.36 -4.12
C SER A 72 3.14 6.61 -4.53
N ARG A 73 2.89 7.69 -5.24
CA ARG A 73 1.57 8.00 -5.79
C ARG A 73 1.04 6.87 -6.67
N SER A 74 1.89 6.25 -7.48
CA SER A 74 1.50 5.14 -8.36
C SER A 74 1.05 3.89 -7.59
N VAL A 75 1.65 3.62 -6.43
CA VAL A 75 1.18 2.53 -5.55
C VAL A 75 -0.20 2.86 -4.98
N LEU A 76 -0.41 4.09 -4.51
CA LEU A 76 -1.72 4.51 -4.00
C LEU A 76 -2.81 4.50 -5.08
N ASP A 77 -2.48 4.91 -6.30
CA ASP A 77 -3.40 4.86 -7.44
C ASP A 77 -3.81 3.42 -7.80
N ALA A 78 -2.88 2.47 -7.71
CA ALA A 78 -3.18 1.06 -7.92
C ALA A 78 -4.06 0.48 -6.80
N LEU A 79 -3.76 0.78 -5.53
CA LEU A 79 -4.53 0.33 -4.37
C LEU A 79 -5.96 0.89 -4.36
N GLY A 80 -6.14 2.15 -4.75
CA GLY A 80 -7.43 2.81 -4.85
C GLY A 80 -8.17 2.59 -6.18
N SER A 81 -7.77 1.61 -6.97
CA SER A 81 -8.37 1.34 -8.27
C SER A 81 -9.54 0.35 -8.19
N VAL A 82 -10.20 0.15 -9.34
CA VAL A 82 -11.28 -0.84 -9.50
C VAL A 82 -10.86 -2.29 -9.23
N LEU A 83 -9.57 -2.57 -9.10
CA LEU A 83 -9.06 -3.88 -8.70
C LEU A 83 -9.59 -4.29 -7.32
N SER A 84 -9.88 -3.32 -6.44
CA SER A 84 -10.46 -3.57 -5.12
C SER A 84 -11.86 -4.22 -5.18
N ASN A 85 -12.56 -4.15 -6.31
CA ASN A 85 -13.88 -4.72 -6.49
C ASN A 85 -13.85 -6.21 -6.87
N LYS A 86 -12.67 -6.74 -7.26
CA LYS A 86 -12.59 -8.05 -7.88
C LYS A 86 -12.23 -9.15 -6.89
N TYR A 87 -13.03 -10.17 -6.90
CA TYR A 87 -12.79 -11.41 -6.18
C TYR A 87 -11.96 -12.37 -7.05
N SER A 88 -10.74 -12.80 -6.55
CA SER A 88 -9.75 -13.49 -7.38
C SER A 88 -9.07 -14.68 -6.68
N GLU A 89 -9.85 -15.46 -5.91
CA GLU A 89 -9.36 -16.70 -5.30
C GLU A 89 -8.82 -17.68 -6.34
N GLY A 90 -7.78 -18.39 -5.98
CA GLY A 90 -7.06 -19.31 -6.86
C GLY A 90 -5.79 -18.68 -7.44
N TYR A 91 -5.30 -19.24 -8.54
CA TYR A 91 -4.10 -18.82 -9.23
C TYR A 91 -4.40 -18.37 -10.66
N PRO A 92 -3.49 -17.64 -11.33
CA PRO A 92 -3.64 -17.32 -12.74
C PRO A 92 -3.95 -18.56 -13.58
N GLY A 93 -5.02 -18.50 -14.38
CA GLY A 93 -5.51 -19.61 -15.17
C GLY A 93 -6.27 -20.70 -14.39
N ALA A 94 -6.34 -20.62 -13.06
CA ALA A 94 -7.00 -21.58 -12.19
C ALA A 94 -7.81 -20.86 -11.08
N ARG A 95 -8.70 -19.96 -11.47
CA ARG A 95 -9.56 -19.19 -10.56
C ARG A 95 -10.85 -19.91 -10.26
N TYR A 96 -11.40 -19.67 -9.06
CA TYR A 96 -12.73 -20.16 -8.69
C TYR A 96 -13.86 -19.44 -9.43
N TYR A 97 -13.64 -18.17 -9.85
CA TYR A 97 -14.63 -17.31 -10.48
C TYR A 97 -14.14 -16.77 -11.82
N GLY A 98 -15.07 -16.50 -12.73
CA GLY A 98 -14.78 -15.84 -14.00
C GLY A 98 -14.45 -14.35 -13.87
N GLY A 99 -14.06 -13.73 -14.98
CA GLY A 99 -13.75 -12.28 -15.05
C GLY A 99 -12.37 -11.93 -14.50
N ASN A 100 -11.43 -12.87 -14.46
CA ASN A 100 -10.08 -12.68 -13.94
C ASN A 100 -9.00 -12.50 -15.02
N GLU A 101 -9.38 -12.32 -16.27
CA GLU A 101 -8.43 -12.25 -17.41
C GLU A 101 -7.38 -11.13 -17.25
N ASN A 102 -7.80 -10.00 -16.66
CA ASN A 102 -6.88 -8.89 -16.37
C ASN A 102 -6.15 -9.08 -15.05
N ILE A 103 -6.80 -9.63 -14.03
CA ILE A 103 -6.18 -9.95 -12.73
C ILE A 103 -5.04 -10.96 -12.94
N ASP A 104 -5.26 -11.99 -13.75
CA ASP A 104 -4.23 -12.98 -14.09
C ASP A 104 -3.00 -12.32 -14.71
N LYS A 105 -3.21 -11.40 -15.66
CA LYS A 105 -2.12 -10.65 -16.29
C LYS A 105 -1.37 -9.76 -15.29
N ILE A 106 -2.08 -9.15 -14.34
CA ILE A 106 -1.49 -8.30 -13.31
C ILE A 106 -0.65 -9.16 -12.36
N GLU A 107 -1.17 -10.30 -11.92
CA GLU A 107 -0.42 -11.20 -11.03
C GLU A 107 0.82 -11.76 -11.71
N LEU A 108 0.71 -12.25 -12.96
CA LEU A 108 1.85 -12.72 -13.75
C LEU A 108 2.87 -11.61 -14.00
N LEU A 109 2.42 -10.37 -14.25
CA LEU A 109 3.32 -9.21 -14.35
C LEU A 109 4.06 -8.95 -13.04
N CYS A 110 3.38 -9.05 -11.91
CA CYS A 110 3.99 -8.88 -10.59
C CYS A 110 5.03 -9.97 -10.31
N GLN A 111 4.71 -11.23 -10.59
CA GLN A 111 5.63 -12.37 -10.46
C GLN A 111 6.90 -12.16 -11.32
N ARG A 112 6.73 -11.82 -12.59
CA ARG A 112 7.85 -11.55 -13.48
C ARG A 112 8.74 -10.44 -12.94
N ARG A 113 8.17 -9.30 -12.55
CA ARG A 113 8.92 -8.17 -12.01
C ARG A 113 9.63 -8.48 -10.70
N ALA A 114 9.06 -9.34 -9.87
CA ALA A 114 9.70 -9.80 -8.65
C ALA A 114 10.94 -10.64 -8.98
N LEU A 115 10.85 -11.60 -9.89
CA LEU A 115 12.01 -12.39 -10.35
C LEU A 115 13.09 -11.51 -10.98
N GLU A 116 12.71 -10.57 -11.86
CA GLU A 116 13.62 -9.59 -12.45
C GLU A 116 14.34 -8.73 -11.39
N ALA A 117 13.64 -8.30 -10.36
CA ALA A 117 14.22 -7.47 -9.30
C ALA A 117 15.26 -8.20 -8.46
N PHE A 118 15.18 -9.52 -8.36
CA PHE A 118 16.14 -10.35 -7.64
C PHE A 118 17.15 -11.05 -8.60
N ASP A 119 17.11 -10.75 -9.90
CA ASP A 119 17.95 -11.37 -10.92
C ASP A 119 17.86 -12.91 -10.91
N LEU A 120 16.64 -13.45 -10.83
CA LEU A 120 16.34 -14.88 -10.74
C LEU A 120 15.81 -15.41 -12.07
N ASP A 121 16.34 -16.57 -12.49
CA ASP A 121 15.88 -17.27 -13.69
C ASP A 121 14.49 -17.88 -13.45
N PRO A 122 13.45 -17.49 -14.23
CA PRO A 122 12.11 -18.05 -14.09
C PRO A 122 12.01 -19.55 -14.43
N ALA A 123 13.02 -20.14 -15.06
CA ALA A 123 13.10 -21.59 -15.29
C ALA A 123 13.44 -22.37 -14.02
N GLU A 124 14.12 -21.74 -13.06
CA GLU A 124 14.56 -22.37 -11.82
C GLU A 124 13.79 -21.86 -10.58
N TRP A 125 13.25 -20.64 -10.65
CA TRP A 125 12.62 -19.96 -9.54
C TRP A 125 11.16 -19.62 -9.79
N GLY A 126 10.34 -19.88 -8.78
CA GLY A 126 8.96 -19.39 -8.70
C GLY A 126 8.83 -18.30 -7.65
N VAL A 127 7.78 -17.49 -7.75
CA VAL A 127 7.45 -16.49 -6.73
C VAL A 127 5.95 -16.50 -6.46
N ASN A 128 5.57 -16.47 -5.19
CA ASN A 128 4.19 -16.26 -4.76
C ASN A 128 4.04 -14.80 -4.31
N VAL A 129 3.18 -14.06 -5.00
CA VAL A 129 2.90 -12.63 -4.72
C VAL A 129 1.55 -12.40 -4.05
N GLN A 130 0.89 -13.47 -3.57
CA GLN A 130 -0.45 -13.39 -2.97
C GLN A 130 -0.43 -13.16 -1.46
N SER A 131 0.74 -13.18 -0.81
CA SER A 131 0.83 -12.93 0.63
C SER A 131 0.35 -11.52 0.97
N LEU A 132 -0.58 -11.42 1.93
CA LEU A 132 -1.16 -10.15 2.36
C LEU A 132 -0.13 -9.22 3.01
N SER A 133 0.82 -9.79 3.75
CA SER A 133 1.88 -9.05 4.47
C SER A 133 3.04 -9.97 4.84
N GLY A 134 4.06 -9.42 5.54
CA GLY A 134 5.25 -10.16 5.93
C GLY A 134 4.98 -11.37 6.83
N SER A 135 4.12 -11.23 7.84
CA SER A 135 3.79 -12.36 8.74
C SER A 135 3.11 -13.52 8.02
N PRO A 136 2.10 -13.31 7.15
CA PRO A 136 1.58 -14.38 6.30
C PRO A 136 2.61 -14.98 5.36
N ALA A 137 3.54 -14.19 4.80
CA ALA A 137 4.61 -14.70 3.96
C ALA A 137 5.56 -15.63 4.74
N ASN A 138 5.97 -15.23 5.94
CA ASN A 138 6.79 -16.05 6.82
C ASN A 138 6.06 -17.34 7.22
N PHE A 139 4.78 -17.25 7.57
CA PHE A 139 3.98 -18.43 7.90
C PHE A 139 3.87 -19.42 6.73
N GLN A 140 3.69 -18.92 5.51
CA GLN A 140 3.69 -19.76 4.31
C GLN A 140 5.05 -20.45 4.11
N ALA A 141 6.16 -19.74 4.31
CA ALA A 141 7.50 -20.30 4.21
C ALA A 141 7.72 -21.39 5.27
N TYR A 142 7.33 -21.16 6.52
CA TYR A 142 7.43 -22.17 7.57
C TYR A 142 6.58 -23.39 7.26
N THR A 143 5.35 -23.20 6.80
CA THR A 143 4.45 -24.30 6.45
C THR A 143 4.99 -25.15 5.27
N ALA A 144 5.72 -24.52 4.35
CA ALA A 144 6.31 -25.21 3.21
C ALA A 144 7.57 -26.01 3.57
N LEU A 145 8.31 -25.58 4.60
CA LEU A 145 9.64 -26.11 4.91
C LEU A 145 9.68 -27.00 6.16
N LEU A 146 8.72 -26.84 7.08
CA LEU A 146 8.76 -27.44 8.41
C LEU A 146 7.53 -28.31 8.66
N GLU A 147 7.74 -29.35 9.44
CA GLU A 147 6.67 -30.16 10.03
C GLU A 147 6.29 -29.65 11.43
N PRO A 148 5.09 -29.96 11.93
CA PRO A 148 4.73 -29.66 13.32
C PRO A 148 5.78 -30.16 14.31
N HIS A 149 6.19 -29.30 15.24
CA HIS A 149 7.22 -29.54 16.25
C HIS A 149 8.68 -29.46 15.78
N ASP A 150 8.95 -29.12 14.53
CA ASP A 150 10.29 -28.79 14.08
C ASP A 150 10.83 -27.56 14.83
N ARG A 151 12.13 -27.50 14.99
CA ARG A 151 12.79 -26.44 15.76
C ARG A 151 13.24 -25.31 14.85
N ILE A 152 12.93 -24.09 15.27
CA ILE A 152 13.40 -22.85 14.64
C ILE A 152 14.39 -22.17 15.59
N LEU A 153 15.58 -21.83 15.09
CA LEU A 153 16.52 -20.96 15.77
C LEU A 153 16.37 -19.55 15.21
N SER A 154 16.04 -18.60 16.08
CA SER A 154 15.83 -17.20 15.67
C SER A 154 16.38 -16.24 16.73
N LEU A 155 16.53 -14.97 16.36
CA LEU A 155 16.77 -13.91 17.32
C LEU A 155 15.44 -13.57 18.02
N ASP A 156 15.52 -13.22 19.30
CA ASP A 156 14.36 -12.65 20.02
C ASP A 156 14.15 -11.17 19.68
N LEU A 157 13.00 -10.62 20.04
CA LEU A 157 12.62 -9.24 19.73
C LEU A 157 13.66 -8.18 20.15
N PRO A 158 14.22 -8.20 21.40
CA PRO A 158 15.21 -7.22 21.81
C PRO A 158 16.50 -7.25 20.99
N HIS A 159 16.78 -8.36 20.31
CA HIS A 159 17.98 -8.57 19.51
C HIS A 159 17.74 -8.51 17.99
N GLY A 160 16.60 -7.98 17.59
CA GLY A 160 16.26 -7.77 16.18
C GLY A 160 15.42 -8.88 15.54
N GLY A 161 14.85 -9.78 16.32
CA GLY A 161 13.93 -10.80 15.84
C GLY A 161 12.60 -10.25 15.38
N HIS A 162 11.91 -10.99 14.51
CA HIS A 162 10.57 -10.67 14.02
C HIS A 162 9.51 -11.37 14.87
N LEU A 163 8.30 -10.79 14.93
CA LEU A 163 7.17 -11.31 15.70
C LEU A 163 6.54 -12.60 15.14
N SER A 164 6.74 -12.89 13.86
CA SER A 164 6.17 -14.10 13.22
C SER A 164 7.10 -15.31 13.30
#